data_dce9bf2db9805e403f2f3b488adb416c
#
_entry.id   dce9bf2db9805e403f2f3b488adb416c
#
_cell.length_a   1.000
_cell.length_b   1.000
_cell.length_c   1.000
_cell.angle_alpha   90.00
_cell.angle_beta   90.00
_cell.angle_gamma   90.00
#
_symmetry.space_group_name_H-M   'P 1'
#
loop_
_entity.id
_entity.type
_entity.pdbx_description
1 polymer ?
#
loop_
_entity_poly.entity_id
_entity_poly.type
_entity_poly.pdbx_seq_one_letter_code
_entity_poly.pdbx_strand_id
1 'polypeptide(L)'
;MKFLLIDFRNTPTIGYVSYSPETDLEFDERTEFLNIKNIIRDFKEEVCIIVDEYSGDEPFLTVAIKKLLDSDYKITTKDVTNAIKRIDNSGKINSHLDREKYERLATPIKAEVKCIEKYFNTNSSWDFEKYLRLNNVQYKDYQRVEAGLILESK
;
A
#
# COMPACT_ATOMS: atom_id res chain seq x y z
N MET A 1 -1.11 -18.24 9.78
CA MET A 1 -0.37 -17.05 10.22
C MET A 1 -1.26 -15.83 10.11
N LYS A 2 -1.22 -14.94 11.07
CA LYS A 2 -2.01 -13.71 11.05
C LYS A 2 -1.12 -12.49 10.87
N PHE A 3 -1.59 -11.55 10.06
CA PHE A 3 -0.93 -10.26 9.84
C PHE A 3 -1.85 -9.13 10.26
N LEU A 4 -1.27 -8.11 10.86
CA LEU A 4 -2.00 -6.91 11.23
C LEU A 4 -2.44 -6.18 9.95
N LEU A 5 -3.70 -5.75 9.91
CA LEU A 5 -4.27 -4.99 8.78
C LEU A 5 -4.70 -3.62 9.29
N ILE A 6 -4.09 -2.58 8.75
CA ILE A 6 -4.43 -1.19 9.08
C ILE A 6 -5.04 -0.56 7.83
N ASP A 7 -6.25 -0.05 7.97
CA ASP A 7 -6.99 0.57 6.87
C ASP A 7 -7.19 2.06 7.18
N PHE A 8 -6.57 2.91 6.37
CA PHE A 8 -6.67 4.37 6.50
C PHE A 8 -7.74 4.98 5.60
N ARG A 9 -8.53 4.17 4.90
CA ARG A 9 -9.68 4.68 4.12
C ARG A 9 -10.77 5.14 5.08
N ASN A 10 -11.32 6.32 4.84
CA ASN A 10 -12.37 6.88 5.70
C ASN A 10 -11.93 6.92 7.17
N THR A 11 -12.73 6.36 8.08
CA THR A 11 -12.35 6.22 9.48
C THR A 11 -11.29 5.11 9.62
N PRO A 12 -10.12 5.38 10.21
CA PRO A 12 -9.10 4.37 10.36
C PRO A 12 -9.55 3.16 11.18
N THR A 13 -9.25 1.97 10.68
CA THR A 13 -9.57 0.71 11.36
C THR A 13 -8.36 -0.20 11.44
N ILE A 14 -8.37 -1.12 12.39
CA ILE A 14 -7.33 -2.12 12.60
C ILE A 14 -7.96 -3.49 12.81
N GLY A 15 -7.34 -4.51 12.28
CA GLY A 15 -7.78 -5.89 12.42
C GLY A 15 -6.67 -6.84 11.99
N TYR A 16 -7.03 -8.06 11.67
CA TYR A 16 -6.09 -9.08 11.22
C TYR A 16 -6.56 -9.72 9.93
N VAL A 17 -5.60 -10.16 9.14
CA VAL A 17 -5.83 -11.04 8.01
C VAL A 17 -5.09 -12.34 8.26
N SER A 18 -5.80 -13.46 8.13
CA SER A 18 -5.23 -14.80 8.25
C SER A 18 -4.77 -15.28 6.88
N TYR A 19 -3.55 -15.79 6.83
CA TYR A 19 -2.89 -16.17 5.60
C TYR A 19 -2.36 -17.61 5.67
N SER A 20 -2.61 -18.36 4.60
CA SER A 20 -1.96 -19.62 4.29
C SER A 20 -1.77 -19.69 2.77
N PRO A 21 -0.65 -20.22 2.25
CA PRO A 21 -0.43 -20.33 0.80
C PRO A 21 -1.51 -21.13 0.08
N GLU A 22 -2.16 -22.03 0.78
CA GLU A 22 -3.07 -23.03 0.21
C GLU A 22 -4.54 -22.68 0.30
N THR A 23 -4.87 -21.62 1.05
CA THR A 23 -6.27 -21.23 1.30
C THR A 23 -6.51 -19.78 0.94
N ASP A 24 -7.78 -19.42 0.85
CA ASP A 24 -8.17 -18.01 0.69
C ASP A 24 -7.87 -17.21 1.96
N LEU A 25 -7.70 -15.90 1.79
CA LEU A 25 -7.54 -15.01 2.91
C LEU A 25 -8.80 -14.97 3.75
N GLU A 26 -8.64 -14.92 5.07
CA GLU A 26 -9.73 -14.68 6.02
C GLU A 26 -9.46 -13.36 6.74
N PHE A 27 -10.46 -12.50 6.75
CA PHE A 27 -10.38 -11.19 7.40
C PHE A 27 -11.17 -11.23 8.71
N ASP A 28 -10.49 -10.88 9.80
CA ASP A 28 -11.15 -10.71 11.09
C ASP A 28 -11.90 -9.37 11.11
N GLU A 29 -12.82 -9.24 12.06
CA GLU A 29 -13.55 -7.99 12.27
C GLU A 29 -12.58 -6.85 12.57
N ARG A 30 -12.83 -5.69 11.92
CA ARG A 30 -12.00 -4.49 12.09
C ARG A 30 -12.62 -3.56 13.12
N THR A 31 -11.75 -2.93 13.92
CA THR A 31 -12.13 -1.99 14.96
C THR A 31 -11.58 -0.61 14.65
N GLU A 32 -12.39 0.44 14.84
CA GLU A 32 -11.94 1.81 14.70
C GLU A 32 -10.95 2.19 15.80
N PHE A 33 -10.01 3.05 15.48
CA PHE A 33 -9.07 3.60 16.45
C PHE A 33 -8.90 5.10 16.28
N LEU A 34 -8.55 5.80 17.38
CA LEU A 34 -8.34 7.24 17.38
C LEU A 34 -6.86 7.63 17.34
N ASN A 35 -6.01 6.82 17.95
CA ASN A 35 -4.58 7.11 18.02
C ASN A 35 -3.78 5.85 17.71
N ILE A 36 -3.18 5.86 16.53
CA ILE A 36 -2.40 4.72 16.06
C ILE A 36 -1.21 4.39 16.97
N LYS A 37 -0.58 5.38 17.57
CA LYS A 37 0.59 5.17 18.42
C LYS A 37 0.30 4.25 19.60
N ASN A 38 -0.89 4.38 20.19
CA ASN A 38 -1.28 3.56 21.32
C ASN A 38 -1.52 2.10 20.94
N ILE A 39 -1.86 1.86 19.69
CA ILE A 39 -2.20 0.53 19.20
C ILE A 39 -0.96 -0.20 18.70
N ILE A 40 -0.18 0.43 17.82
CA ILE A 40 0.96 -0.22 17.17
C ILE A 40 2.12 -0.50 18.13
N ARG A 41 2.19 0.20 19.24
CA ARG A 41 3.22 -0.01 20.26
C ARG A 41 3.32 -1.46 20.71
N ASP A 42 2.19 -2.15 20.80
CA ASP A 42 2.12 -3.53 21.26
C ASP A 42 2.45 -4.55 20.16
N PHE A 43 2.65 -4.09 18.92
CA PHE A 43 2.85 -4.94 17.74
C PHE A 43 4.17 -4.66 17.01
N LYS A 44 5.15 -4.07 17.66
CA LYS A 44 6.41 -3.61 17.04
C LYS A 44 7.16 -4.65 16.23
N GLU A 45 7.13 -5.89 16.65
CA GLU A 45 7.85 -6.98 15.99
C GLU A 45 7.09 -7.58 14.81
N GLU A 46 5.90 -7.10 14.53
CA GLU A 46 5.04 -7.67 13.51
C GLU A 46 5.20 -6.97 12.16
N VAL A 47 4.79 -7.67 11.13
CA VAL A 47 4.58 -7.13 9.79
C VAL A 47 3.11 -6.80 9.64
N CYS A 48 2.80 -5.70 9.00
CA CYS A 48 1.42 -5.28 8.76
C CYS A 48 1.15 -5.03 7.28
N ILE A 49 -0.13 -5.11 6.95
CA ILE A 49 -0.67 -4.72 5.64
C ILE A 49 -1.37 -3.38 5.83
N ILE A 50 -1.07 -2.42 4.98
CA ILE A 50 -1.68 -1.10 5.03
C ILE A 50 -2.47 -0.85 3.76
N VAL A 51 -3.67 -0.36 3.94
CA VAL A 51 -4.61 -0.02 2.87
C VAL A 51 -5.02 1.45 3.02
N ASP A 52 -5.10 2.18 1.93
CA ASP A 52 -5.59 3.56 1.92
C ASP A 52 -6.34 3.87 0.61
N GLU A 53 -6.53 5.15 0.31
CA GLU A 53 -7.30 5.60 -0.86
C GLU A 53 -6.70 5.21 -2.21
N TYR A 54 -5.43 4.81 -2.25
CA TYR A 54 -4.78 4.31 -3.45
C TYR A 54 -5.15 2.85 -3.77
N SER A 55 -6.04 2.26 -2.98
CA SER A 55 -6.53 0.90 -3.20
C SER A 55 -7.51 0.83 -4.37
N GLY A 56 -7.60 -0.35 -4.99
CA GLY A 56 -8.70 -0.69 -5.89
C GLY A 56 -9.94 -1.16 -5.14
N ASP A 57 -10.84 -1.85 -5.85
CA ASP A 57 -12.02 -2.48 -5.26
C ASP A 57 -11.65 -3.66 -4.35
N GLU A 58 -12.62 -4.23 -3.66
CA GLU A 58 -12.37 -5.35 -2.73
C GLU A 58 -11.78 -6.60 -3.41
N PRO A 59 -12.25 -7.03 -4.60
CA PRO A 59 -11.61 -8.14 -5.31
C PRO A 59 -10.15 -7.88 -5.64
N PHE A 60 -9.83 -6.68 -6.13
CA PHE A 60 -8.45 -6.26 -6.38
C PHE A 60 -7.62 -6.31 -5.10
N LEU A 61 -8.16 -5.76 -4.01
CA LEU A 61 -7.48 -5.68 -2.73
C LEU A 61 -7.12 -7.05 -2.18
N THR A 62 -8.08 -7.99 -2.22
CA THR A 62 -7.86 -9.36 -1.75
C THR A 62 -6.75 -10.05 -2.53
N VAL A 63 -6.76 -9.94 -3.85
CA VAL A 63 -5.74 -10.53 -4.71
C VAL A 63 -4.36 -9.90 -4.44
N ALA A 64 -4.32 -8.59 -4.31
CA ALA A 64 -3.08 -7.86 -4.07
C ALA A 64 -2.47 -8.18 -2.69
N ILE A 65 -3.28 -8.29 -1.65
CA ILE A 65 -2.81 -8.69 -0.32
C ILE A 65 -2.20 -10.09 -0.36
N LYS A 66 -2.89 -11.03 -0.99
CA LYS A 66 -2.38 -12.40 -1.09
C LYS A 66 -1.03 -12.45 -1.80
N LYS A 67 -0.89 -11.70 -2.88
CA LYS A 67 0.38 -11.64 -3.63
C LYS A 67 1.51 -11.05 -2.79
N LEU A 68 1.25 -10.00 -2.03
CA LEU A 68 2.25 -9.44 -1.12
C LEU A 68 2.69 -10.46 -0.07
N LEU A 69 1.75 -11.22 0.49
CA LEU A 69 2.05 -12.21 1.51
C LEU A 69 2.75 -13.45 0.94
N ASP A 70 2.52 -13.78 -0.34
CA ASP A 70 3.19 -14.88 -1.04
C ASP A 70 4.60 -14.52 -1.51
N SER A 71 5.03 -13.27 -1.38
CA SER A 71 6.27 -12.79 -1.98
C SER A 71 7.06 -11.89 -1.03
N ASP A 72 8.23 -11.44 -1.49
CA ASP A 72 9.05 -10.45 -0.77
C ASP A 72 8.72 -9.02 -1.17
N TYR A 73 7.73 -8.81 -2.04
CA TYR A 73 7.32 -7.47 -2.44
C TYR A 73 6.66 -6.73 -1.29
N LYS A 74 6.86 -5.42 -1.26
CA LYS A 74 6.36 -4.55 -0.18
C LYS A 74 5.32 -3.56 -0.68
N ILE A 75 5.33 -3.23 -1.95
CA ILE A 75 4.53 -2.16 -2.54
C ILE A 75 3.74 -2.71 -3.73
N THR A 76 2.56 -2.17 -3.92
CA THR A 76 1.72 -2.45 -5.09
C THR A 76 1.73 -1.26 -6.04
N THR A 77 1.84 -1.52 -7.34
CA THR A 77 1.74 -0.49 -8.37
C THR A 77 0.69 -0.89 -9.40
N LYS A 78 0.17 0.10 -10.10
CA LYS A 78 -0.77 -0.06 -11.20
C LYS A 78 -0.24 0.61 -12.45
N ASP A 79 -0.73 0.17 -13.61
CA ASP A 79 -0.46 0.85 -14.86
C ASP A 79 -1.02 2.27 -14.86
N VAL A 80 -0.32 3.16 -15.53
CA VAL A 80 -0.86 4.48 -15.85
C VAL A 80 -1.78 4.33 -17.06
N THR A 81 -3.07 4.55 -16.85
CA THR A 81 -4.09 4.40 -17.89
C THR A 81 -4.45 5.70 -18.57
N ASN A 82 -4.17 6.84 -17.94
CA ASN A 82 -4.43 8.15 -18.46
C ASN A 82 -3.18 8.72 -19.16
N ALA A 83 -3.39 9.59 -20.16
CA ALA A 83 -2.28 10.29 -20.77
C ALA A 83 -1.61 11.24 -19.78
N ILE A 84 -0.28 11.26 -19.81
CA ILE A 84 0.53 12.11 -18.93
C ILE A 84 1.17 13.21 -19.78
N LYS A 85 1.03 14.46 -19.36
CA LYS A 85 1.57 15.63 -20.03
C LYS A 85 2.51 16.39 -19.12
N ARG A 86 3.58 16.91 -19.67
CA ARG A 86 4.41 17.87 -18.96
C ARG A 86 3.97 19.27 -19.37
N ILE A 87 3.74 20.13 -18.41
CA ILE A 87 3.25 21.50 -18.60
C ILE A 87 4.37 22.45 -18.17
N ASP A 88 4.65 23.47 -19.00
CA ASP A 88 5.61 24.52 -18.68
C ASP A 88 5.02 25.56 -17.73
N ASN A 89 5.85 26.52 -17.31
CA ASN A 89 5.43 27.59 -16.36
C ASN A 89 4.33 28.51 -16.92
N SER A 90 4.12 28.53 -18.25
CA SER A 90 3.06 29.32 -18.89
C SER A 90 1.75 28.53 -19.04
N GLY A 91 1.72 27.27 -18.58
CA GLY A 91 0.55 26.42 -18.71
C GLY A 91 0.43 25.68 -20.05
N LYS A 92 1.44 25.77 -20.90
CA LYS A 92 1.44 25.06 -22.19
C LYS A 92 1.99 23.65 -22.03
N ILE A 93 1.40 22.72 -22.78
CA ILE A 93 1.90 21.35 -22.85
C ILE A 93 3.19 21.36 -23.66
N ASN A 94 4.32 21.01 -23.03
CA ASN A 94 5.62 20.98 -23.70
C ASN A 94 6.08 19.57 -24.08
N SER A 95 5.47 18.52 -23.51
CA SER A 95 5.75 17.16 -23.91
C SER A 95 4.64 16.19 -23.49
N HIS A 96 4.52 15.10 -24.22
CA HIS A 96 3.70 13.96 -23.88
C HIS A 96 4.62 12.89 -23.30
N LEU A 97 4.29 12.38 -22.11
CA LEU A 97 5.07 11.34 -21.47
C LEU A 97 4.56 9.97 -21.91
N ASP A 98 5.49 9.05 -22.14
CA ASP A 98 5.16 7.66 -22.46
C ASP A 98 4.71 6.96 -21.18
N ARG A 99 3.40 6.72 -21.06
CA ARG A 99 2.80 6.12 -19.87
C ARG A 99 3.32 4.71 -19.57
N GLU A 100 3.87 4.01 -20.55
CA GLU A 100 4.45 2.67 -20.35
C GLU A 100 5.72 2.71 -19.50
N LYS A 101 6.34 3.87 -19.36
CA LYS A 101 7.54 4.08 -18.54
C LYS A 101 7.22 4.49 -17.10
N TYR A 102 5.93 4.62 -16.75
CA TYR A 102 5.48 5.09 -15.45
C TYR A 102 4.52 4.08 -14.83
N GLU A 103 4.51 4.04 -13.50
CA GLU A 103 3.56 3.25 -12.73
C GLU A 103 2.91 4.13 -11.68
N ARG A 104 1.65 3.87 -11.37
CA ARG A 104 0.95 4.54 -10.28
C ARG A 104 1.19 3.80 -8.99
N LEU A 105 1.48 4.53 -7.94
CA LEU A 105 1.52 3.97 -6.59
C LEU A 105 0.12 3.48 -6.20
N ALA A 106 0.09 2.36 -5.52
CA ALA A 106 -1.16 1.77 -5.05
C ALA A 106 -0.96 1.13 -3.68
N THR A 107 -2.03 0.86 -3.00
CA THR A 107 -2.04 0.01 -1.82
C THR A 107 -2.82 -1.27 -2.15
N PRO A 108 -2.62 -2.38 -1.48
CA PRO A 108 -1.95 -2.53 -0.17
C PRO A 108 -0.43 -2.46 -0.24
N ILE A 109 0.16 -2.12 0.88
CA ILE A 109 1.60 -2.27 1.09
C ILE A 109 1.86 -3.19 2.29
N LYS A 110 3.02 -3.80 2.27
CA LYS A 110 3.51 -4.63 3.39
C LYS A 110 4.64 -3.87 4.09
N ALA A 111 4.51 -3.67 5.38
CA ALA A 111 5.47 -2.89 6.15
C ALA A 111 5.73 -3.51 7.51
N GLU A 112 6.90 -3.24 8.07
CA GLU A 112 7.16 -3.58 9.45
C GLU A 112 6.50 -2.54 10.36
N VAL A 113 5.83 -2.99 11.41
CA VAL A 113 5.13 -2.10 12.33
C VAL A 113 6.08 -1.08 12.96
N LYS A 114 7.33 -1.46 13.22
CA LYS A 114 8.33 -0.51 13.73
C LYS A 114 8.58 0.67 12.78
N CYS A 115 8.48 0.48 11.47
CA CYS A 115 8.61 1.56 10.49
C CYS A 115 7.40 2.50 10.54
N ILE A 116 6.22 1.96 10.76
CA ILE A 116 4.99 2.75 10.94
C ILE A 116 5.07 3.54 12.25
N GLU A 117 5.53 2.93 13.32
CA GLU A 117 5.74 3.63 14.59
C GLU A 117 6.70 4.81 14.44
N LYS A 118 7.82 4.58 13.77
CA LYS A 118 8.81 5.63 13.49
C LYS A 118 8.20 6.77 12.69
N TYR A 119 7.40 6.46 11.69
CA TYR A 119 6.70 7.47 10.90
C TYR A 119 5.81 8.37 11.78
N PHE A 120 4.99 7.79 12.64
CA PHE A 120 4.07 8.52 13.50
C PHE A 120 4.73 9.20 14.69
N ASN A 121 6.00 8.96 14.96
CA ASN A 121 6.75 9.73 15.96
C ASN A 121 6.99 11.19 15.50
N THR A 122 7.02 11.44 14.20
CA THR A 122 7.27 12.77 13.64
C THR A 122 6.13 13.30 12.76
N ASN A 123 5.11 12.49 12.53
CA ASN A 123 3.97 12.86 11.67
C ASN A 123 2.67 12.55 12.40
N SER A 124 1.71 13.46 12.35
CA SER A 124 0.43 13.32 13.04
C SER A 124 -0.63 12.60 12.21
N SER A 125 -0.46 12.54 10.90
CA SER A 125 -1.41 11.91 9.99
C SER A 125 -0.69 11.06 8.96
N TRP A 126 -1.42 10.07 8.43
CA TRP A 126 -0.89 9.20 7.39
C TRP A 126 -0.83 9.92 6.04
N ASP A 127 0.33 9.84 5.41
CA ASP A 127 0.57 10.29 4.03
C ASP A 127 1.41 9.21 3.35
N PHE A 128 0.81 8.49 2.42
CA PHE A 128 1.41 7.35 1.76
C PHE A 128 2.71 7.70 1.04
N GLU A 129 2.72 8.76 0.25
CA GLU A 129 3.92 9.16 -0.48
C GLU A 129 5.06 9.56 0.46
N LYS A 130 4.73 10.26 1.53
CA LYS A 130 5.71 10.67 2.54
C LYS A 130 6.32 9.44 3.23
N TYR A 131 5.49 8.46 3.57
CA TYR A 131 5.98 7.21 4.15
C TYR A 131 6.97 6.51 3.22
N LEU A 132 6.63 6.39 1.93
CA LEU A 132 7.51 5.74 0.95
C LEU A 132 8.85 6.46 0.82
N ARG A 133 8.85 7.80 0.79
CA ARG A 133 10.08 8.58 0.72
C ARG A 133 10.96 8.40 1.95
N LEU A 134 10.35 8.41 3.13
CA LEU A 134 11.09 8.26 4.39
C LEU A 134 11.70 6.88 4.55
N ASN A 135 11.11 5.85 3.95
CA ASN A 135 11.60 4.48 4.04
C ASN A 135 12.41 4.04 2.84
N ASN A 136 12.71 4.96 1.92
CA ASN A 136 13.58 4.72 0.76
C ASN A 136 13.21 3.46 -0.02
N VAL A 137 11.93 3.30 -0.34
CA VAL A 137 11.42 2.14 -1.04
C VAL A 137 11.93 2.11 -2.48
N GLN A 138 12.41 0.96 -2.93
CA GLN A 138 13.02 0.78 -4.23
C GLN A 138 12.13 -0.02 -5.19
N TYR A 139 12.38 0.11 -6.50
CA TYR A 139 11.60 -0.55 -7.55
C TYR A 139 11.49 -2.06 -7.36
N LYS A 140 12.54 -2.73 -6.90
CA LYS A 140 12.52 -4.17 -6.64
C LYS A 140 11.51 -4.60 -5.58
N ASP A 141 11.04 -3.65 -4.75
CA ASP A 141 10.06 -3.90 -3.71
C ASP A 141 8.61 -3.82 -4.22
N TYR A 142 8.42 -3.50 -5.49
CA TYR A 142 7.12 -3.26 -6.09
C TYR A 142 6.55 -4.51 -6.73
N GLN A 143 5.27 -4.72 -6.55
CA GLN A 143 4.49 -5.64 -7.38
C GLN A 143 3.51 -4.83 -8.23
N ARG A 144 3.38 -5.21 -9.49
CA ARG A 144 2.44 -4.56 -10.41
C ARG A 144 1.10 -5.27 -10.40
N VAL A 145 0.03 -4.50 -10.32
CA VAL A 145 -1.33 -5.01 -10.32
C VAL A 145 -2.16 -4.23 -11.33
N GLU A 146 -2.98 -4.92 -12.11
CA GLU A 146 -3.81 -4.32 -13.14
C GLU A 146 -5.24 -4.85 -13.02
N ALA A 147 -6.22 -3.93 -12.98
CA ALA A 147 -7.67 -4.21 -13.06
C ALA A 147 -8.13 -5.50 -12.35
N GLY A 148 -7.70 -5.72 -11.12
CA GLY A 148 -8.03 -6.92 -10.34
C GLY A 148 -7.14 -8.11 -10.64
N LEU A 149 -6.19 -7.99 -11.57
CA LEU A 149 -5.22 -9.02 -11.88
C LEU A 149 -3.84 -8.62 -11.36
N ILE A 150 -3.07 -9.60 -10.90
CA ILE A 150 -1.68 -9.41 -10.53
C ILE A 150 -0.81 -9.83 -11.71
N LEU A 151 0.00 -8.89 -12.19
CA LEU A 151 1.00 -9.16 -13.21
C LEU A 151 2.30 -9.60 -12.56
N GLU A 152 3.15 -10.30 -13.31
CA GLU A 152 4.49 -10.62 -12.83
C GLU A 152 5.27 -9.33 -12.60
N SER A 153 6.07 -9.33 -11.55
CA SER A 153 6.91 -8.18 -11.22
C SER A 153 8.06 -8.06 -12.19
N LYS A 154 8.38 -6.86 -12.50
CA LYS A 154 9.52 -6.54 -13.35
C LYS A 154 10.79 -6.47 -12.53
#